data_813a7a91bf9b209d91593e6a8510719d
#
_entry.id   813a7a91bf9b209d91593e6a8510719d
#
_cell.length_a   1.000
_cell.length_b   1.000
_cell.length_c   1.000
_cell.angle_alpha   90.00
_cell.angle_beta   90.00
_cell.angle_gamma   90.00
#
_symmetry.space_group_name_H-M   'P 1'
#
loop_
_entity.id
_entity.type
_entity.pdbx_description
1 polymer ?
#
loop_
_entity_poly.entity_id
_entity_poly.type
_entity_poly.pdbx_seq_one_letter_code
_entity_poly.pdbx_strand_id
1 'polypeptide(L)'
;MLLSPRRQPRAVSKVPYKVLDAPELADDFYLNLVDWGSANILGVGLGSSVYMWNAQTSKVNKLCTLEDDTVTSVSWIQKGTHLAIGTGKGLVQIWDAEKSRRLRTMTGHTARVGSLAWNTHILTSGSRDRLIYHRDVRAPDQWLRKLVGHKQEVCGLKWNCEDGQLASGGNDNKLMVWDKLSETPLWKFSDHTAAVKAISWSPHQRGLLASGGGTADRRIIFHDTVKGSVINEIDTGSQVCNLAWSKNSNEIVSTHGYSQNQIVVWKYPSMTQVASLTGHTYRVLYLAMSPDGRTIVTGAGDETLRFWSTFGRRPGTREDGDNGGRLADLAVIR
;
A
#
# COMPACT_ATOMS: atom_id res chain seq x y z
N MET A 1 -10.98 33.61 31.73
CA MET A 1 -10.54 32.43 30.96
C MET A 1 -10.81 32.69 29.50
N LEU A 2 -9.78 32.96 28.69
CA LEU A 2 -9.90 33.09 27.24
C LEU A 2 -10.05 31.66 26.67
N LEU A 3 -11.27 31.35 26.25
CA LEU A 3 -11.53 30.09 25.51
C LEU A 3 -10.77 30.12 24.20
N SER A 4 -9.74 29.30 24.08
CA SER A 4 -9.06 29.06 22.80
C SER A 4 -10.10 28.66 21.75
N PRO A 5 -10.14 29.32 20.57
CA PRO A 5 -11.14 29.00 19.57
C PRO A 5 -11.01 27.53 19.19
N ARG A 6 -12.06 26.73 19.37
CA ARG A 6 -12.12 25.36 18.94
C ARG A 6 -11.91 25.37 17.39
N ARG A 7 -10.80 24.84 16.93
CA ARG A 7 -10.61 24.61 15.50
C ARG A 7 -11.77 23.75 15.00
N GLN A 8 -12.50 24.25 14.02
CA GLN A 8 -13.55 23.47 13.38
C GLN A 8 -12.95 22.14 12.85
N PRO A 9 -13.66 21.01 13.03
CA PRO A 9 -13.22 19.74 12.43
C PRO A 9 -13.06 19.92 10.91
N ARG A 10 -11.99 19.39 10.38
CA ARG A 10 -11.75 19.40 8.92
C ARG A 10 -12.87 18.64 8.22
N ALA A 11 -13.53 19.26 7.26
CA ALA A 11 -14.47 18.59 6.39
C ALA A 11 -13.70 17.74 5.35
N VAL A 12 -13.99 16.44 5.29
CA VAL A 12 -13.49 15.52 4.27
C VAL A 12 -14.63 15.28 3.28
N SER A 13 -14.35 15.49 1.98
CA SER A 13 -15.35 15.18 0.95
C SER A 13 -15.68 13.70 0.96
N LYS A 14 -16.96 13.37 1.02
CA LYS A 14 -17.45 11.99 1.00
C LYS A 14 -17.64 11.44 -0.42
N VAL A 15 -17.38 12.26 -1.43
CA VAL A 15 -17.51 11.90 -2.84
C VAL A 15 -16.10 11.87 -3.45
N PRO A 16 -15.75 10.85 -4.25
CA PRO A 16 -14.49 10.84 -4.98
C PRO A 16 -14.52 11.96 -6.02
N TYR A 17 -13.39 12.67 -6.15
CA TYR A 17 -13.31 13.74 -7.15
C TYR A 17 -13.00 13.22 -8.55
N LYS A 18 -12.52 11.97 -8.65
CA LYS A 18 -12.24 11.28 -9.91
C LYS A 18 -12.50 9.79 -9.74
N VAL A 19 -13.01 9.17 -10.80
CA VAL A 19 -13.17 7.72 -10.93
C VAL A 19 -12.57 7.30 -12.26
N LEU A 20 -11.76 6.25 -12.26
CA LEU A 20 -11.20 5.62 -13.46
C LEU A 20 -11.69 4.18 -13.54
N ASP A 21 -12.02 3.73 -14.75
CA ASP A 21 -12.29 2.33 -15.01
C ASP A 21 -10.96 1.54 -14.98
N ALA A 22 -10.98 0.41 -14.31
CA ALA A 22 -9.84 -0.50 -14.17
C ALA A 22 -10.33 -1.94 -14.46
N PRO A 23 -10.62 -2.27 -15.71
CA PRO A 23 -11.14 -3.58 -16.09
C PRO A 23 -10.13 -4.68 -15.71
N GLU A 24 -10.64 -5.82 -15.23
CA GLU A 24 -9.84 -6.95 -14.74
C GLU A 24 -9.02 -6.64 -13.46
N LEU A 25 -9.36 -5.60 -12.72
CA LEU A 25 -8.77 -5.39 -11.39
C LEU A 25 -9.27 -6.51 -10.45
N ALA A 26 -8.36 -7.40 -10.07
CA ALA A 26 -8.72 -8.64 -9.39
C ALA A 26 -9.29 -8.41 -7.99
N ASP A 27 -10.35 -9.16 -7.60
CA ASP A 27 -10.84 -9.24 -6.23
C ASP A 27 -10.10 -10.34 -5.45
N ASP A 28 -8.79 -10.21 -5.33
CA ASP A 28 -7.93 -11.13 -4.58
C ASP A 28 -7.22 -10.39 -3.44
N PHE A 29 -7.53 -10.79 -2.20
CA PHE A 29 -6.98 -10.18 -0.99
C PHE A 29 -5.46 -10.23 -0.91
N TYR A 30 -4.82 -11.23 -1.51
CA TYR A 30 -3.38 -11.46 -1.40
C TYR A 30 -2.55 -10.67 -2.40
N LEU A 31 -3.18 -9.97 -3.34
CA LEU A 31 -2.49 -9.19 -4.37
C LEU A 31 -2.32 -7.72 -3.95
N ASN A 32 -1.30 -7.06 -4.51
CA ASN A 32 -1.02 -5.64 -4.32
C ASN A 32 -0.84 -4.98 -5.69
N LEU A 33 -1.95 -4.63 -6.35
CA LEU A 33 -1.99 -4.26 -7.76
C LEU A 33 -1.92 -2.76 -8.04
N VAL A 34 -1.85 -1.91 -7.02
CA VAL A 34 -1.89 -0.45 -7.18
C VAL A 34 -0.80 0.19 -6.33
N ASP A 35 0.03 1.05 -6.93
CA ASP A 35 1.00 1.87 -6.21
C ASP A 35 1.21 3.22 -6.90
N TRP A 36 1.42 4.29 -6.11
CA TRP A 36 1.54 5.67 -6.60
C TRP A 36 2.98 6.18 -6.41
N GLY A 37 3.70 6.32 -7.52
CA GLY A 37 5.11 6.71 -7.52
C GLY A 37 5.36 8.19 -7.25
N SER A 38 6.60 8.51 -6.88
CA SER A 38 7.05 9.87 -6.54
C SER A 38 6.98 10.85 -7.73
N ALA A 39 7.01 10.36 -8.97
CA ALA A 39 6.81 11.15 -10.19
C ALA A 39 5.32 11.44 -10.49
N ASN A 40 4.42 11.19 -9.53
CA ASN A 40 2.97 11.36 -9.66
C ASN A 40 2.34 10.46 -10.74
N ILE A 41 2.89 9.28 -10.91
CA ILE A 41 2.40 8.23 -11.81
C ILE A 41 1.86 7.06 -11.00
N LEU A 42 0.62 6.69 -11.26
CA LEU A 42 -0.03 5.52 -10.68
C LEU A 42 0.27 4.29 -11.54
N GLY A 43 0.84 3.25 -10.93
CA GLY A 43 1.02 1.94 -11.54
C GLY A 43 -0.13 1.02 -11.15
N VAL A 44 -0.73 0.35 -12.13
CA VAL A 44 -1.88 -0.54 -11.92
C VAL A 44 -1.68 -1.84 -12.68
N GLY A 45 -1.78 -2.97 -11.98
CA GLY A 45 -1.79 -4.31 -12.57
C GLY A 45 -3.23 -4.73 -12.90
N LEU A 46 -3.49 -5.05 -14.16
CA LEU A 46 -4.80 -5.51 -14.65
C LEU A 46 -4.60 -6.81 -15.45
N GLY A 47 -5.04 -7.93 -14.90
CA GLY A 47 -4.83 -9.25 -15.53
C GLY A 47 -3.35 -9.54 -15.79
N SER A 48 -2.96 -9.65 -17.04
CA SER A 48 -1.56 -9.85 -17.48
C SER A 48 -0.81 -8.57 -17.81
N SER A 49 -1.45 -7.39 -17.72
CA SER A 49 -0.88 -6.12 -18.16
C SER A 49 -0.66 -5.15 -17.01
N VAL A 50 0.33 -4.27 -17.18
CA VAL A 50 0.56 -3.14 -16.26
C VAL A 50 0.35 -1.84 -17.01
N TYR A 51 -0.47 -0.98 -16.42
CA TYR A 51 -0.79 0.35 -16.94
C TYR A 51 -0.25 1.43 -15.99
N MET A 52 0.05 2.57 -16.58
CA MET A 52 0.51 3.77 -15.88
C MET A 52 -0.43 4.92 -16.17
N TRP A 53 -0.95 5.53 -15.14
CA TRP A 53 -1.74 6.75 -15.25
C TRP A 53 -0.97 7.94 -14.67
N ASN A 54 -0.78 8.97 -15.47
CA ASN A 54 -0.11 10.20 -15.04
C ASN A 54 -1.15 11.16 -14.44
N ALA A 55 -1.00 11.48 -13.15
CA ALA A 55 -1.98 12.31 -12.44
C ALA A 55 -2.00 13.78 -12.89
N GLN A 56 -0.91 14.30 -13.50
CA GLN A 56 -0.85 15.67 -13.98
C GLN A 56 -1.50 15.83 -15.36
N THR A 57 -1.25 14.87 -16.26
CA THR A 57 -1.72 14.93 -17.65
C THR A 57 -2.98 14.12 -17.91
N SER A 58 -3.42 13.32 -16.94
CA SER A 58 -4.53 12.34 -17.07
C SER A 58 -4.31 11.31 -18.19
N LYS A 59 -3.09 11.16 -18.72
CA LYS A 59 -2.79 10.19 -19.78
C LYS A 59 -2.56 8.80 -19.19
N VAL A 60 -3.05 7.80 -19.90
CA VAL A 60 -2.83 6.38 -19.63
C VAL A 60 -1.88 5.80 -20.65
N ASN A 61 -0.86 5.09 -20.19
CA ASN A 61 0.06 4.35 -21.03
C ASN A 61 0.16 2.91 -20.53
N LYS A 62 0.18 1.95 -21.45
CA LYS A 62 0.52 0.56 -21.11
C LYS A 62 2.04 0.45 -20.97
N LEU A 63 2.50 -0.07 -19.84
CA LEU A 63 3.93 -0.35 -19.62
C LEU A 63 4.34 -1.65 -20.29
N CYS A 64 3.58 -2.72 -20.01
CA CYS A 64 3.89 -4.06 -20.52
C CYS A 64 2.68 -4.99 -20.46
N THR A 65 2.82 -6.11 -21.16
CA THR A 65 1.95 -7.30 -21.01
C THR A 65 2.86 -8.50 -20.76
N LEU A 66 2.50 -9.32 -19.77
CA LEU A 66 3.20 -10.56 -19.46
C LEU A 66 2.65 -11.68 -20.36
N GLU A 67 3.55 -12.45 -20.97
CA GLU A 67 3.19 -13.61 -21.77
C GLU A 67 2.94 -14.81 -20.84
N ASP A 68 1.77 -15.42 -20.94
CA ASP A 68 1.34 -16.60 -20.17
C ASP A 68 1.51 -16.45 -18.64
N ASP A 69 1.42 -15.23 -18.10
CA ASP A 69 1.54 -14.96 -16.68
C ASP A 69 0.61 -13.81 -16.27
N THR A 70 0.38 -13.67 -14.98
CA THR A 70 -0.47 -12.62 -14.40
C THR A 70 0.33 -11.69 -13.51
N VAL A 71 -0.08 -10.44 -13.43
CA VAL A 71 0.46 -9.46 -12.50
C VAL A 71 -0.14 -9.72 -11.13
N THR A 72 0.70 -9.89 -10.12
CA THR A 72 0.27 -10.14 -8.73
C THR A 72 0.68 -9.05 -7.75
N SER A 73 1.66 -8.24 -8.10
CA SER A 73 2.04 -7.06 -7.33
C SER A 73 2.76 -6.03 -8.18
N VAL A 74 2.62 -4.76 -7.81
CA VAL A 74 3.37 -3.64 -8.37
C VAL A 74 3.91 -2.76 -7.26
N SER A 75 5.11 -2.21 -7.42
CA SER A 75 5.69 -1.29 -6.44
C SER A 75 6.70 -0.36 -7.09
N TRP A 76 6.49 0.95 -6.91
CA TRP A 76 7.44 1.97 -7.35
C TRP A 76 8.64 2.06 -6.41
N ILE A 77 9.81 2.29 -6.97
CA ILE A 77 10.97 2.75 -6.18
C ILE A 77 10.65 4.09 -5.53
N GLN A 78 11.17 4.36 -4.32
CA GLN A 78 10.84 5.58 -3.56
C GLN A 78 11.15 6.87 -4.31
N LYS A 79 12.28 6.91 -5.03
CA LYS A 79 12.67 8.04 -5.88
C LYS A 79 13.16 7.48 -7.21
N GLY A 80 12.52 7.91 -8.29
CA GLY A 80 12.90 7.48 -9.64
C GLY A 80 11.73 6.91 -10.43
N THR A 81 12.07 6.31 -11.56
CA THR A 81 11.15 5.89 -12.62
C THR A 81 11.05 4.37 -12.77
N HIS A 82 11.58 3.63 -11.78
CA HIS A 82 11.59 2.16 -11.83
C HIS A 82 10.38 1.58 -11.13
N LEU A 83 9.72 0.66 -11.81
CA LEU A 83 8.60 -0.11 -11.28
C LEU A 83 9.00 -1.58 -11.15
N ALA A 84 8.77 -2.14 -9.97
CA ALA A 84 8.86 -3.58 -9.75
C ALA A 84 7.50 -4.24 -9.99
N ILE A 85 7.50 -5.37 -10.65
CA ILE A 85 6.33 -6.19 -10.95
C ILE A 85 6.58 -7.60 -10.43
N GLY A 86 5.68 -8.09 -9.58
CA GLY A 86 5.62 -9.49 -9.16
C GLY A 86 4.62 -10.25 -10.00
N THR A 87 4.91 -11.51 -10.30
CA THR A 87 4.11 -12.31 -11.21
C THR A 87 3.55 -13.58 -10.56
N GLY A 88 2.54 -14.16 -11.18
CA GLY A 88 1.89 -15.41 -10.75
C GLY A 88 2.85 -16.62 -10.78
N LYS A 89 3.80 -16.65 -11.71
CA LYS A 89 4.82 -17.70 -11.81
C LYS A 89 6.02 -17.52 -10.86
N GLY A 90 6.02 -16.47 -10.02
CA GLY A 90 7.09 -16.26 -9.05
C GLY A 90 8.26 -15.40 -9.55
N LEU A 91 8.11 -14.74 -10.68
CA LEU A 91 9.14 -13.84 -11.21
C LEU A 91 8.98 -12.45 -10.60
N VAL A 92 10.11 -11.76 -10.46
CA VAL A 92 10.15 -10.34 -10.11
C VAL A 92 10.85 -9.59 -11.24
N GLN A 93 10.15 -8.64 -11.86
CA GLN A 93 10.67 -7.88 -12.98
C GLN A 93 10.88 -6.42 -12.57
N ILE A 94 11.95 -5.80 -13.04
CA ILE A 94 12.22 -4.36 -12.90
C ILE A 94 12.08 -3.72 -14.26
N TRP A 95 11.27 -2.67 -14.32
CA TRP A 95 10.99 -1.93 -15.53
C TRP A 95 11.39 -0.47 -15.38
N ASP A 96 12.01 0.09 -16.40
CA ASP A 96 12.15 1.53 -16.60
C ASP A 96 10.85 2.05 -17.22
N ALA A 97 10.09 2.79 -16.43
CA ALA A 97 8.76 3.26 -16.83
C ALA A 97 8.80 4.37 -17.89
N GLU A 98 9.87 5.17 -17.94
CA GLU A 98 10.04 6.22 -18.96
C GLU A 98 10.32 5.62 -20.34
N LYS A 99 11.17 4.59 -20.37
CA LYS A 99 11.57 3.91 -21.60
C LYS A 99 10.69 2.72 -21.97
N SER A 100 9.73 2.37 -21.09
CA SER A 100 8.89 1.17 -21.22
C SER A 100 9.73 -0.08 -21.52
N ARG A 101 10.88 -0.20 -20.84
CA ARG A 101 11.84 -1.26 -21.06
C ARG A 101 12.06 -2.09 -19.79
N ARG A 102 11.97 -3.42 -19.96
CA ARG A 102 12.35 -4.35 -18.89
C ARG A 102 13.88 -4.33 -18.72
N LEU A 103 14.33 -3.99 -17.53
CA LEU A 103 15.74 -3.93 -17.17
C LEU A 103 16.24 -5.27 -16.65
N ARG A 104 15.41 -5.96 -15.86
CA ARG A 104 15.82 -7.20 -15.22
C ARG A 104 14.63 -8.11 -14.92
N THR A 105 14.87 -9.42 -14.94
CA THR A 105 13.98 -10.46 -14.39
C THR A 105 14.76 -11.24 -13.35
N MET A 106 14.19 -11.36 -12.15
CA MET A 106 14.78 -12.08 -11.03
C MET A 106 13.90 -13.27 -10.67
N THR A 107 14.55 -14.40 -10.44
CA THR A 107 13.93 -15.69 -10.11
C THR A 107 14.09 -16.01 -8.62
N GLY A 108 13.69 -17.21 -8.21
CA GLY A 108 13.89 -17.76 -6.87
C GLY A 108 12.62 -18.14 -6.15
N HIS A 109 11.51 -17.40 -6.32
CA HIS A 109 10.22 -17.82 -5.82
C HIS A 109 9.62 -18.95 -6.67
N THR A 110 8.90 -19.86 -6.01
CA THR A 110 8.24 -21.02 -6.65
C THR A 110 6.72 -20.85 -6.76
N ALA A 111 6.20 -19.73 -6.30
CA ALA A 111 4.79 -19.36 -6.37
C ALA A 111 4.64 -17.85 -6.53
N ARG A 112 3.41 -17.37 -6.71
CA ARG A 112 3.10 -15.96 -6.95
C ARG A 112 3.76 -15.01 -5.96
N VAL A 113 4.20 -13.86 -6.46
CA VAL A 113 4.80 -12.78 -5.67
C VAL A 113 3.73 -11.72 -5.40
N GLY A 114 3.02 -11.88 -4.27
CA GLY A 114 1.89 -11.02 -3.91
C GLY A 114 2.29 -9.71 -3.26
N SER A 115 3.53 -9.56 -2.78
CA SER A 115 3.98 -8.36 -2.08
C SER A 115 5.39 -7.95 -2.46
N LEU A 116 5.59 -6.64 -2.61
CA LEU A 116 6.85 -6.01 -2.95
C LEU A 116 7.05 -4.76 -2.08
N ALA A 117 8.28 -4.50 -1.66
CA ALA A 117 8.62 -3.30 -0.92
C ALA A 117 10.08 -2.88 -1.19
N TRP A 118 10.29 -1.58 -1.37
CA TRP A 118 11.61 -1.02 -1.63
C TRP A 118 12.25 -0.41 -0.40
N ASN A 119 13.56 -0.59 -0.28
CA ASN A 119 14.42 0.20 0.59
C ASN A 119 15.63 0.66 -0.23
N THR A 120 15.56 1.87 -0.78
CA THR A 120 16.54 2.43 -1.72
C THR A 120 16.78 1.52 -2.94
N HIS A 121 17.89 0.81 -3.01
CA HIS A 121 18.26 -0.14 -4.07
C HIS A 121 17.94 -1.61 -3.74
N ILE A 122 17.45 -1.86 -2.53
CA ILE A 122 17.01 -3.20 -2.12
C ILE A 122 15.52 -3.33 -2.39
N LEU A 123 15.16 -4.26 -3.24
CA LEU A 123 13.79 -4.71 -3.43
C LEU A 123 13.55 -5.97 -2.61
N THR A 124 12.51 -5.94 -1.79
CA THR A 124 12.06 -7.10 -1.04
C THR A 124 10.81 -7.67 -1.67
N SER A 125 10.80 -8.98 -1.90
CA SER A 125 9.67 -9.71 -2.46
C SER A 125 9.16 -10.76 -1.48
N GLY A 126 7.84 -10.83 -1.29
CA GLY A 126 7.14 -11.83 -0.48
C GLY A 126 6.17 -12.64 -1.33
N SER A 127 6.13 -13.95 -1.10
CA SER A 127 5.44 -14.88 -1.97
C SER A 127 4.55 -15.87 -1.22
N ARG A 128 3.67 -16.51 -1.97
CA ARG A 128 2.86 -17.65 -1.52
C ARG A 128 3.71 -18.85 -1.14
N ASP A 129 4.97 -18.94 -1.61
CA ASP A 129 5.93 -19.95 -1.19
C ASP A 129 6.43 -19.76 0.27
N ARG A 130 5.91 -18.76 0.99
CA ARG A 130 6.20 -18.42 2.40
C ARG A 130 7.55 -17.74 2.62
N LEU A 131 8.29 -17.48 1.56
CA LEU A 131 9.63 -16.90 1.61
C LEU A 131 9.59 -15.40 1.33
N ILE A 132 10.57 -14.71 1.89
CA ILE A 132 10.86 -13.31 1.60
C ILE A 132 12.30 -13.25 1.09
N TYR A 133 12.52 -12.57 -0.02
CA TYR A 133 13.86 -12.34 -0.56
C TYR A 133 14.20 -10.85 -0.55
N HIS A 134 15.40 -10.52 -0.06
CA HIS A 134 16.01 -9.22 -0.32
C HIS A 134 16.86 -9.31 -1.59
N ARG A 135 16.68 -8.38 -2.49
CA ARG A 135 17.31 -8.34 -3.80
C ARG A 135 17.98 -6.98 -4.01
N ASP A 136 19.28 -6.93 -4.26
CA ASP A 136 19.93 -5.71 -4.74
C ASP A 136 19.74 -5.64 -6.26
N VAL A 137 18.99 -4.65 -6.73
CA VAL A 137 18.69 -4.52 -8.16
C VAL A 137 19.90 -4.14 -9.02
N ARG A 138 21.02 -3.76 -8.38
CA ARG A 138 22.30 -3.41 -9.02
C ARG A 138 23.24 -4.61 -9.14
N ALA A 139 23.11 -5.58 -8.23
CA ALA A 139 23.98 -6.77 -8.20
C ALA A 139 23.47 -7.84 -9.18
N PRO A 140 24.36 -8.66 -9.77
CA PRO A 140 23.95 -9.72 -10.71
C PRO A 140 23.18 -10.85 -10.03
N ASP A 141 23.33 -11.02 -8.73
CA ASP A 141 22.72 -12.10 -7.97
C ASP A 141 21.19 -12.01 -7.94
N GLN A 142 20.53 -13.17 -7.89
CA GLN A 142 19.07 -13.24 -7.87
C GLN A 142 18.48 -12.73 -6.56
N TRP A 143 19.19 -12.94 -5.45
CA TRP A 143 18.86 -12.39 -4.13
C TRP A 143 20.12 -12.28 -3.25
N LEU A 144 20.08 -11.39 -2.26
CA LEU A 144 21.11 -11.21 -1.24
C LEU A 144 20.84 -12.06 -0.01
N ARG A 145 19.57 -12.11 0.40
CA ARG A 145 19.13 -12.80 1.62
C ARG A 145 17.79 -13.44 1.43
N LYS A 146 17.61 -14.55 2.14
CA LYS A 146 16.37 -15.31 2.22
C LYS A 146 15.88 -15.31 3.66
N LEU A 147 14.72 -14.71 3.90
CA LEU A 147 14.08 -14.71 5.21
C LEU A 147 13.06 -15.84 5.28
N VAL A 148 13.21 -16.67 6.31
CA VAL A 148 12.33 -17.82 6.57
C VAL A 148 11.67 -17.62 7.94
N GLY A 149 10.35 -17.53 7.97
CA GLY A 149 9.61 -17.31 9.22
C GLY A 149 8.12 -17.53 9.08
N HIS A 150 7.52 -17.05 8.01
CA HIS A 150 6.11 -17.27 7.72
C HIS A 150 5.82 -18.73 7.36
N LYS A 151 4.65 -19.21 7.79
CA LYS A 151 4.17 -20.58 7.52
C LYS A 151 3.17 -20.64 6.37
N GLN A 152 2.67 -19.50 5.92
CA GLN A 152 1.74 -19.35 4.81
C GLN A 152 2.12 -18.13 3.97
N GLU A 153 1.33 -17.82 2.93
CA GLU A 153 1.57 -16.72 1.97
C GLU A 153 1.87 -15.40 2.66
N VAL A 154 2.94 -14.72 2.19
CA VAL A 154 3.32 -13.38 2.61
C VAL A 154 2.55 -12.38 1.76
N CYS A 155 1.59 -11.68 2.35
CA CYS A 155 0.68 -10.79 1.64
C CYS A 155 0.88 -9.29 1.95
N GLY A 156 1.64 -8.96 2.97
CA GLY A 156 2.00 -7.59 3.34
C GLY A 156 3.50 -7.43 3.54
N LEU A 157 4.08 -6.39 2.95
CA LEU A 157 5.47 -5.97 3.14
C LEU A 157 5.56 -4.45 3.18
N LYS A 158 6.22 -3.90 4.19
CA LYS A 158 6.51 -2.47 4.27
C LYS A 158 7.83 -2.21 4.97
N TRP A 159 8.69 -1.41 4.34
CA TRP A 159 9.93 -0.94 4.94
C TRP A 159 9.71 0.33 5.77
N ASN A 160 10.33 0.37 6.94
CA ASN A 160 10.72 1.60 7.60
C ASN A 160 12.17 1.89 7.20
N CYS A 161 12.34 2.78 6.22
CA CYS A 161 13.66 3.06 5.66
C CYS A 161 14.56 3.84 6.63
N GLU A 162 13.98 4.61 7.57
CA GLU A 162 14.73 5.39 8.55
C GLU A 162 15.40 4.47 9.58
N ASP A 163 14.69 3.48 10.10
CA ASP A 163 15.20 2.55 11.07
C ASP A 163 15.82 1.28 10.43
N GLY A 164 15.67 1.11 9.12
CA GLY A 164 16.15 -0.09 8.42
C GLY A 164 15.40 -1.36 8.83
N GLN A 165 14.12 -1.25 9.18
CA GLN A 165 13.26 -2.36 9.59
C GLN A 165 12.24 -2.71 8.51
N LEU A 166 12.04 -3.99 8.28
CA LEU A 166 10.98 -4.52 7.42
C LEU A 166 9.86 -5.09 8.29
N ALA A 167 8.62 -4.73 8.00
CA ALA A 167 7.45 -5.43 8.52
C ALA A 167 6.87 -6.35 7.44
N SER A 168 6.57 -7.59 7.82
CA SER A 168 5.93 -8.59 6.96
C SER A 168 4.68 -9.16 7.62
N GLY A 169 3.62 -9.28 6.86
CA GLY A 169 2.37 -9.91 7.28
C GLY A 169 2.05 -11.12 6.41
N GLY A 170 1.47 -12.14 7.01
CA GLY A 170 1.16 -13.38 6.33
C GLY A 170 -0.25 -13.91 6.58
N ASN A 171 -0.63 -14.87 5.76
CA ASN A 171 -1.87 -15.62 5.92
C ASN A 171 -1.83 -16.56 7.15
N ASP A 172 -0.66 -16.71 7.77
CA ASP A 172 -0.46 -17.41 9.05
C ASP A 172 -0.84 -16.54 10.27
N ASN A 173 -1.48 -15.41 10.05
CA ASN A 173 -1.94 -14.45 11.05
C ASN A 173 -0.79 -13.80 11.85
N LYS A 174 0.43 -13.84 11.33
CA LYS A 174 1.60 -13.29 12.01
C LYS A 174 2.04 -11.98 11.34
N LEU A 175 2.44 -11.05 12.21
CA LEU A 175 3.20 -9.87 11.84
C LEU A 175 4.62 -10.06 12.35
N MET A 176 5.59 -9.96 11.47
CA MET A 176 7.01 -10.06 11.82
C MET A 176 7.73 -8.77 11.47
N VAL A 177 8.67 -8.39 12.33
CA VAL A 177 9.55 -7.25 12.09
C VAL A 177 10.98 -7.78 12.01
N TRP A 178 11.69 -7.39 10.95
CA TRP A 178 13.04 -7.84 10.63
C TRP A 178 13.99 -6.66 10.60
N ASP A 179 15.18 -6.83 11.11
CA ASP A 179 16.27 -5.89 10.87
C ASP A 179 16.85 -6.13 9.47
N LYS A 180 17.28 -5.07 8.78
CA LYS A 180 17.82 -5.15 7.42
C LYS A 180 19.04 -6.07 7.28
N LEU A 181 19.76 -6.33 8.37
CA LEU A 181 20.98 -7.15 8.39
C LEU A 181 20.74 -8.57 8.91
N SER A 182 19.56 -8.86 9.47
CA SER A 182 19.24 -10.14 10.10
C SER A 182 18.37 -11.03 9.19
N GLU A 183 18.59 -12.33 9.28
CA GLU A 183 17.73 -13.35 8.67
C GLU A 183 16.72 -13.93 9.65
N THR A 184 16.80 -13.54 10.92
CA THR A 184 15.84 -13.91 11.95
C THR A 184 14.98 -12.70 12.30
N PRO A 185 13.67 -12.88 12.57
CA PRO A 185 12.80 -11.77 12.93
C PRO A 185 13.21 -11.17 14.28
N LEU A 186 13.27 -9.85 14.34
CA LEU A 186 13.47 -9.09 15.57
C LEU A 186 12.27 -9.25 16.50
N TRP A 187 11.05 -9.14 15.91
CA TRP A 187 9.80 -9.33 16.62
C TRP A 187 8.84 -10.22 15.83
N LYS A 188 8.05 -11.00 16.56
CA LYS A 188 6.98 -11.83 16.02
C LYS A 188 5.72 -11.61 16.84
N PHE A 189 4.78 -10.84 16.29
CA PHE A 189 3.49 -10.59 16.89
C PHE A 189 2.47 -11.63 16.43
N SER A 190 1.67 -12.13 17.38
CA SER A 190 0.71 -13.22 17.17
C SER A 190 -0.72 -12.84 17.58
N ASP A 191 -0.99 -11.55 17.69
CA ASP A 191 -2.22 -11.00 18.25
C ASP A 191 -3.39 -11.06 17.27
N HIS A 192 -3.11 -11.07 15.96
CA HIS A 192 -4.11 -11.23 14.92
C HIS A 192 -4.65 -12.65 14.83
N THR A 193 -5.95 -12.79 14.56
CA THR A 193 -6.65 -14.07 14.38
C THR A 193 -6.98 -14.38 12.92
N ALA A 194 -6.63 -13.48 12.01
CA ALA A 194 -6.76 -13.66 10.56
C ALA A 194 -5.54 -13.08 9.82
N ALA A 195 -5.47 -13.30 8.51
CA ALA A 195 -4.37 -12.86 7.65
C ALA A 195 -4.03 -11.36 7.82
N VAL A 196 -2.74 -11.05 7.89
CA VAL A 196 -2.22 -9.70 8.03
C VAL A 196 -1.68 -9.23 6.68
N LYS A 197 -2.44 -8.38 5.96
CA LYS A 197 -2.01 -7.73 4.73
C LYS A 197 -1.72 -6.24 4.94
N ALA A 198 -2.62 -5.59 5.65
CA ALA A 198 -2.56 -4.16 5.90
C ALA A 198 -1.44 -3.84 6.90
N ILE A 199 -0.42 -3.13 6.45
CA ILE A 199 0.74 -2.75 7.26
C ILE A 199 1.14 -1.33 6.91
N SER A 200 1.38 -0.49 7.92
CA SER A 200 1.84 0.88 7.69
C SER A 200 2.68 1.40 8.85
N TRP A 201 3.87 1.89 8.55
CA TRP A 201 4.74 2.58 9.50
C TRP A 201 4.31 4.04 9.68
N SER A 202 4.32 4.53 10.91
CA SER A 202 4.06 5.94 11.19
C SER A 202 5.22 6.81 10.70
N PRO A 203 4.95 7.86 9.89
CA PRO A 203 5.98 8.81 9.50
C PRO A 203 6.22 9.88 10.58
N HIS A 204 5.46 9.86 11.69
CA HIS A 204 5.51 10.89 12.73
C HIS A 204 6.12 10.39 14.04
N GLN A 205 6.08 9.09 14.28
CA GLN A 205 6.56 8.50 15.52
C GLN A 205 7.43 7.29 15.20
N ARG A 206 8.68 7.35 15.65
CA ARG A 206 9.65 6.26 15.48
C ARG A 206 9.17 4.98 16.15
N GLY A 207 9.33 3.86 15.47
CA GLY A 207 8.99 2.54 15.97
C GLY A 207 7.49 2.24 16.08
N LEU A 208 6.61 3.17 15.64
CA LEU A 208 5.17 2.94 15.64
C LEU A 208 4.74 2.26 14.33
N LEU A 209 4.20 1.06 14.46
CA LEU A 209 3.71 0.23 13.37
C LEU A 209 2.22 -0.06 13.56
N ALA A 210 1.42 0.13 12.51
CA ALA A 210 0.03 -0.28 12.46
C ALA A 210 -0.13 -1.51 11.57
N SER A 211 -0.92 -2.48 12.01
CA SER A 211 -1.31 -3.66 11.25
C SER A 211 -2.80 -3.89 11.28
N GLY A 212 -3.35 -4.46 10.22
CA GLY A 212 -4.78 -4.76 10.10
C GLY A 212 -5.01 -6.23 9.81
N GLY A 213 -6.00 -6.81 10.50
CA GLY A 213 -6.38 -8.21 10.37
C GLY A 213 -7.51 -8.43 9.36
N GLY A 214 -7.53 -9.64 8.80
CA GLY A 214 -8.50 -10.09 7.82
C GLY A 214 -9.92 -10.27 8.39
N THR A 215 -10.76 -10.99 7.63
CA THR A 215 -12.21 -11.08 7.86
C THR A 215 -12.61 -11.57 9.27
N ALA A 216 -11.89 -12.53 9.83
CA ALA A 216 -12.21 -13.08 11.16
C ALA A 216 -11.65 -12.22 12.30
N ASP A 217 -10.72 -11.31 12.04
CA ASP A 217 -10.04 -10.49 13.04
C ASP A 217 -10.61 -9.07 13.12
N ARG A 218 -10.68 -8.34 12.00
CA ARG A 218 -11.27 -7.00 11.85
C ARG A 218 -10.59 -5.89 12.65
N ARG A 219 -9.49 -6.17 13.33
CA ARG A 219 -8.80 -5.21 14.20
C ARG A 219 -7.69 -4.46 13.47
N ILE A 220 -7.49 -3.20 13.88
CA ILE A 220 -6.23 -2.47 13.68
C ILE A 220 -5.48 -2.55 15.00
N ILE A 221 -4.24 -3.02 14.95
CA ILE A 221 -3.36 -3.13 16.11
C ILE A 221 -2.15 -2.24 15.92
N PHE A 222 -1.80 -1.48 16.95
CA PHE A 222 -0.64 -0.60 16.98
C PHE A 222 0.47 -1.24 17.81
N HIS A 223 1.68 -1.28 17.26
CA HIS A 223 2.83 -1.93 17.87
C HIS A 223 3.97 -0.94 18.10
N ASP A 224 4.62 -1.05 19.26
CA ASP A 224 5.91 -0.42 19.55
C ASP A 224 7.02 -1.40 19.16
N THR A 225 7.70 -1.16 18.05
CA THR A 225 8.77 -2.03 17.56
C THR A 225 10.12 -1.78 18.26
N VAL A 226 10.21 -0.76 19.12
CA VAL A 226 11.38 -0.54 19.98
C VAL A 226 11.30 -1.47 21.19
N LYS A 227 10.12 -1.58 21.80
CA LYS A 227 9.89 -2.42 22.99
C LYS A 227 9.39 -3.83 22.64
N GLY A 228 8.87 -4.05 21.42
CA GLY A 228 8.27 -5.32 21.02
C GLY A 228 6.90 -5.58 21.67
N SER A 229 6.11 -4.55 21.90
CA SER A 229 4.83 -4.65 22.59
C SER A 229 3.67 -4.06 21.78
N VAL A 230 2.45 -4.52 22.05
CA VAL A 230 1.22 -3.89 21.55
C VAL A 230 0.95 -2.62 22.36
N ILE A 231 0.63 -1.53 21.68
CA ILE A 231 0.28 -0.23 22.30
C ILE A 231 -1.22 -0.12 22.47
N ASN A 232 -1.97 -0.42 21.41
CA ASN A 232 -3.43 -0.26 21.36
C ASN A 232 -4.02 -1.14 20.25
N GLU A 233 -5.31 -1.43 20.35
CA GLU A 233 -6.07 -2.13 19.32
C GLU A 233 -7.48 -1.56 19.22
N ILE A 234 -8.07 -1.66 18.04
CA ILE A 234 -9.46 -1.24 17.78
C ILE A 234 -10.14 -2.24 16.84
N ASP A 235 -11.34 -2.70 17.20
CA ASP A 235 -12.21 -3.43 16.28
C ASP A 235 -12.91 -2.44 15.34
N THR A 236 -12.70 -2.59 14.05
CA THR A 236 -13.30 -1.73 13.01
C THR A 236 -14.62 -2.27 12.47
N GLY A 237 -15.03 -3.45 12.92
CA GLY A 237 -16.28 -4.11 12.52
C GLY A 237 -16.22 -4.87 11.20
N SER A 238 -15.16 -4.72 10.38
CA SER A 238 -15.01 -5.41 9.11
C SER A 238 -13.55 -5.70 8.76
N GLN A 239 -13.31 -6.57 7.76
CA GLN A 239 -11.98 -6.89 7.26
C GLN A 239 -11.17 -5.61 6.99
N VAL A 240 -9.94 -5.54 7.51
CA VAL A 240 -9.01 -4.46 7.19
C VAL A 240 -8.15 -4.90 6.00
N CYS A 241 -8.42 -4.29 4.83
CA CYS A 241 -7.76 -4.67 3.58
C CYS A 241 -6.44 -3.94 3.37
N ASN A 242 -6.36 -2.67 3.78
CA ASN A 242 -5.16 -1.86 3.64
C ASN A 242 -5.12 -0.74 4.69
N LEU A 243 -3.92 -0.21 4.95
CA LEU A 243 -3.65 0.88 5.88
C LEU A 243 -2.65 1.86 5.26
N ALA A 244 -2.86 3.16 5.51
CA ALA A 244 -1.85 4.17 5.20
C ALA A 244 -1.88 5.31 6.23
N TRP A 245 -0.72 5.66 6.78
CA TRP A 245 -0.57 6.87 7.59
C TRP A 245 -0.54 8.10 6.71
N SER A 246 -1.22 9.15 7.17
CA SER A 246 -1.08 10.48 6.56
C SER A 246 0.35 10.98 6.70
N LYS A 247 0.90 11.56 5.62
CA LYS A 247 2.18 12.26 5.65
C LYS A 247 2.09 13.65 6.29
N ASN A 248 0.86 14.19 6.40
CA ASN A 248 0.59 15.59 6.69
C ASN A 248 -0.04 15.82 8.08
N SER A 249 -0.60 14.77 8.69
CA SER A 249 -1.31 14.84 9.97
C SER A 249 -1.22 13.52 10.73
N ASN A 250 -1.50 13.55 12.05
CA ASN A 250 -1.60 12.33 12.87
C ASN A 250 -2.92 11.61 12.60
N GLU A 251 -3.12 11.18 11.37
CA GLU A 251 -4.29 10.43 10.94
C GLU A 251 -3.84 9.17 10.18
N ILE A 252 -4.64 8.13 10.26
CA ILE A 252 -4.46 6.89 9.52
C ILE A 252 -5.74 6.59 8.75
N VAL A 253 -5.59 6.10 7.53
CA VAL A 253 -6.71 5.62 6.72
C VAL A 253 -6.68 4.10 6.66
N SER A 254 -7.86 3.50 6.79
CA SER A 254 -8.08 2.07 6.60
C SER A 254 -9.11 1.83 5.50
N THR A 255 -8.91 0.77 4.73
CA THR A 255 -9.89 0.30 3.73
C THR A 255 -10.45 -1.04 4.15
N HIS A 256 -11.72 -1.28 3.83
CA HIS A 256 -12.49 -2.36 4.40
C HIS A 256 -13.20 -3.23 3.37
N GLY A 257 -13.52 -4.45 3.80
CA GLY A 257 -14.34 -5.38 3.08
C GLY A 257 -15.83 -5.24 3.41
N TYR A 258 -16.56 -6.33 3.22
CA TYR A 258 -18.00 -6.39 3.47
C TYR A 258 -18.33 -6.12 4.95
N SER A 259 -19.47 -5.50 5.27
CA SER A 259 -20.65 -5.20 4.44
C SER A 259 -20.66 -3.81 3.80
N GLN A 260 -19.85 -2.85 4.26
CA GLN A 260 -19.97 -1.46 3.81
C GLN A 260 -18.95 -1.09 2.72
N ASN A 261 -17.87 -1.88 2.55
CA ASN A 261 -16.80 -1.58 1.60
C ASN A 261 -16.30 -0.14 1.74
N GLN A 262 -16.13 0.30 2.99
CA GLN A 262 -15.85 1.69 3.32
C GLN A 262 -14.34 1.95 3.41
N ILE A 263 -14.03 3.24 3.36
CA ILE A 263 -12.71 3.80 3.66
C ILE A 263 -12.90 4.67 4.89
N VAL A 264 -12.13 4.45 5.93
CA VAL A 264 -12.27 5.21 7.19
C VAL A 264 -10.99 5.97 7.49
N VAL A 265 -11.13 7.24 7.81
CA VAL A 265 -10.05 8.10 8.30
C VAL A 265 -10.17 8.21 9.81
N TRP A 266 -9.11 7.87 10.51
CA TRP A 266 -9.02 7.85 11.97
C TRP A 266 -8.03 8.90 12.47
N LYS A 267 -8.34 9.53 13.58
CA LYS A 267 -7.43 10.43 14.28
C LYS A 267 -6.61 9.65 15.31
N TYR A 268 -5.31 9.59 15.14
CA TYR A 268 -4.42 8.96 16.13
C TYR A 268 -3.98 9.98 17.20
N PRO A 269 -3.81 9.59 18.48
CA PRO A 269 -3.98 8.25 19.05
C PRO A 269 -5.41 7.91 19.49
N SER A 270 -6.33 8.85 19.48
CA SER A 270 -7.70 8.66 20.04
C SER A 270 -8.55 7.65 19.26
N MET A 271 -8.15 7.32 18.04
CA MET A 271 -8.86 6.46 17.10
C MET A 271 -10.34 6.87 16.91
N THR A 272 -10.60 8.16 17.03
CA THR A 272 -11.90 8.71 16.67
C THR A 272 -12.02 8.79 15.16
N GLN A 273 -13.18 8.37 14.64
CA GLN A 273 -13.47 8.42 13.21
C GLN A 273 -13.63 9.89 12.77
N VAL A 274 -12.78 10.33 11.83
CA VAL A 274 -12.85 11.67 11.21
C VAL A 274 -13.83 11.66 10.04
N ALA A 275 -13.77 10.63 9.20
CA ALA A 275 -14.65 10.46 8.05
C ALA A 275 -14.82 8.99 7.70
N SER A 276 -15.98 8.65 7.12
CA SER A 276 -16.23 7.39 6.45
C SER A 276 -16.64 7.69 5.01
N LEU A 277 -15.93 7.09 4.06
CA LEU A 277 -16.11 7.28 2.61
C LEU A 277 -16.65 5.98 2.05
N THR A 278 -17.74 6.06 1.30
CA THR A 278 -18.41 4.91 0.70
C THR A 278 -18.59 5.14 -0.79
N GLY A 279 -18.76 4.07 -1.54
CA GLY A 279 -19.00 4.15 -2.99
C GLY A 279 -18.58 2.89 -3.72
N HIS A 280 -17.53 2.19 -3.27
CA HIS A 280 -17.18 0.87 -3.81
C HIS A 280 -18.27 -0.16 -3.51
N THR A 281 -18.52 -1.04 -4.47
CA THR A 281 -19.50 -2.13 -4.33
C THR A 281 -18.86 -3.47 -3.95
N TYR A 282 -17.53 -3.53 -4.00
CA TYR A 282 -16.71 -4.66 -3.61
C TYR A 282 -15.71 -4.25 -2.52
N ARG A 283 -15.03 -5.24 -1.92
CA ARG A 283 -13.95 -5.02 -0.94
C ARG A 283 -12.93 -4.03 -1.48
N VAL A 284 -12.56 -3.04 -0.68
CA VAL A 284 -11.55 -2.05 -1.05
C VAL A 284 -10.16 -2.60 -0.74
N LEU A 285 -9.62 -3.38 -1.67
CA LEU A 285 -8.38 -4.13 -1.47
C LEU A 285 -7.13 -3.30 -1.69
N TYR A 286 -7.20 -2.31 -2.58
CA TYR A 286 -6.03 -1.55 -3.03
C TYR A 286 -6.12 -0.11 -2.53
N LEU A 287 -4.97 0.38 -2.04
CA LEU A 287 -4.83 1.72 -1.49
C LEU A 287 -3.43 2.23 -1.83
N ALA A 288 -3.36 3.40 -2.43
CA ALA A 288 -2.10 4.14 -2.55
C ALA A 288 -2.31 5.62 -2.24
N MET A 289 -1.25 6.28 -1.79
CA MET A 289 -1.27 7.70 -1.43
C MET A 289 -0.44 8.50 -2.42
N SER A 290 -0.95 9.68 -2.81
CA SER A 290 -0.24 10.63 -3.66
C SER A 290 1.09 11.07 -3.03
N PRO A 291 2.08 11.47 -3.85
CA PRO A 291 3.38 11.94 -3.34
C PRO A 291 3.27 13.10 -2.36
N ASP A 292 2.33 14.01 -2.56
CA ASP A 292 2.07 15.17 -1.69
C ASP A 292 1.31 14.80 -0.40
N GLY A 293 0.83 13.56 -0.29
CA GLY A 293 0.11 13.03 0.86
C GLY A 293 -1.31 13.58 1.05
N ARG A 294 -1.91 14.23 0.05
CA ARG A 294 -3.25 14.83 0.16
C ARG A 294 -4.37 13.92 -0.31
N THR A 295 -4.08 13.15 -1.34
CA THR A 295 -5.01 12.29 -2.05
C THR A 295 -4.69 10.83 -1.77
N ILE A 296 -5.71 10.02 -1.65
CA ILE A 296 -5.60 8.58 -1.77
C ILE A 296 -6.34 8.10 -3.00
N VAL A 297 -5.84 7.03 -3.60
CA VAL A 297 -6.56 6.23 -4.58
C VAL A 297 -6.91 4.90 -3.96
N THR A 298 -8.11 4.44 -4.18
CA THR A 298 -8.60 3.13 -3.74
C THR A 298 -9.08 2.34 -4.94
N GLY A 299 -8.85 1.03 -4.91
CA GLY A 299 -9.27 0.10 -5.94
C GLY A 299 -9.99 -1.10 -5.36
N ALA A 300 -10.97 -1.60 -6.07
CA ALA A 300 -11.77 -2.74 -5.69
C ALA A 300 -12.12 -3.64 -6.90
N GLY A 301 -12.63 -4.83 -6.63
CA GLY A 301 -13.13 -5.75 -7.66
C GLY A 301 -14.38 -5.26 -8.40
N ASP A 302 -14.89 -4.07 -8.10
CA ASP A 302 -15.88 -3.37 -8.91
C ASP A 302 -15.27 -2.73 -10.18
N GLU A 303 -13.98 -3.03 -10.43
CA GLU A 303 -13.22 -2.56 -11.58
C GLU A 303 -13.11 -1.04 -11.66
N THR A 304 -13.11 -0.36 -10.49
CA THR A 304 -12.94 1.09 -10.41
C THR A 304 -11.76 1.48 -9.52
N LEU A 305 -11.09 2.56 -9.92
CA LEU A 305 -10.16 3.31 -9.08
C LEU A 305 -10.81 4.64 -8.72
N ARG A 306 -10.91 4.92 -7.42
CA ARG A 306 -11.55 6.13 -6.91
C ARG A 306 -10.56 7.00 -6.17
N PHE A 307 -10.55 8.29 -6.47
CA PHE A 307 -9.62 9.27 -5.92
C PHE A 307 -10.34 10.16 -4.92
N TRP A 308 -9.75 10.27 -3.72
CA TRP A 308 -10.35 10.96 -2.58
C TRP A 308 -9.38 12.01 -2.03
N SER A 309 -9.86 13.24 -1.87
CA SER A 309 -9.11 14.28 -1.16
C SER A 309 -9.32 14.09 0.35
N THR A 310 -8.40 13.37 0.99
CA THR A 310 -8.58 12.91 2.38
C THR A 310 -7.80 13.72 3.39
N PHE A 311 -6.61 14.18 3.05
CA PHE A 311 -5.71 14.83 3.99
C PHE A 311 -5.47 16.30 3.63
N GLY A 312 -5.40 17.17 4.67
CA GLY A 312 -5.07 18.58 4.48
C GLY A 312 -3.61 18.80 4.07
N ARG A 313 -3.28 20.03 3.73
CA ARG A 313 -1.89 20.45 3.47
C ARG A 313 -1.03 20.29 4.72
N ARG A 314 0.25 20.02 4.52
CA ARG A 314 1.23 20.06 5.59
C ARG A 314 1.28 21.49 6.17
N PRO A 315 1.22 21.68 7.50
CA PRO A 315 1.35 23.00 8.09
C PRO A 315 2.64 23.68 7.61
N GLY A 316 2.54 24.90 7.07
CA GLY A 316 3.69 25.70 6.64
C GLY A 316 4.00 25.73 5.13
N THR A 317 3.29 25.00 4.26
CA THR A 317 3.43 25.14 2.80
C THR A 317 2.58 26.30 2.28
N ARG A 318 3.22 27.28 1.58
CA ARG A 318 2.54 28.41 0.91
C ARG A 318 1.70 27.94 -0.29
N GLU A 319 0.69 28.74 -0.64
CA GLU A 319 -0.14 28.51 -1.82
C GLU A 319 0.62 28.89 -3.09
N ASP A 320 0.96 27.92 -3.91
CA ASP A 320 1.12 28.17 -5.34
C ASP A 320 -0.27 28.06 -5.97
N GLY A 321 -0.69 29.14 -6.65
CA GLY A 321 -2.04 29.44 -7.07
C GLY A 321 -2.83 28.27 -7.67
N ASP A 322 -3.87 27.89 -6.96
CA ASP A 322 -4.85 26.89 -7.37
C ASP A 322 -5.93 27.56 -8.23
N ASN A 323 -5.80 27.43 -9.55
CA ASN A 323 -6.88 27.71 -10.47
C ASN A 323 -7.74 26.44 -10.60
N GLY A 324 -8.95 26.50 -10.03
CA GLY A 324 -9.93 25.44 -10.03
C GLY A 324 -10.22 24.86 -11.42
N GLY A 325 -9.86 23.61 -11.61
CA GLY A 325 -10.17 22.81 -12.78
C GLY A 325 -11.48 22.06 -12.60
N ARG A 326 -12.36 22.24 -13.56
CA ARG A 326 -13.73 21.72 -13.70
C ARG A 326 -13.80 20.20 -13.68
N LEU A 327 -14.95 19.72 -13.19
CA LEU A 327 -15.47 18.36 -13.31
C LEU A 327 -15.46 17.83 -14.76
N ALA A 328 -15.27 16.52 -14.84
CA ALA A 328 -15.55 15.61 -15.95
C ALA A 328 -14.40 15.36 -16.91
N ASP A 329 -13.73 14.22 -16.66
CA ASP A 329 -13.31 13.37 -17.75
C ASP A 329 -13.26 11.91 -17.22
N LEU A 330 -14.20 11.10 -17.67
CA LEU A 330 -14.17 9.65 -17.55
C LEU A 330 -13.05 9.15 -18.47
N ALA A 331 -11.91 8.80 -17.90
CA ALA A 331 -10.85 8.15 -18.64
C ALA A 331 -10.87 6.65 -18.37
N VAL A 332 -10.87 5.86 -19.42
CA VAL A 332 -10.81 4.38 -19.37
C VAL A 332 -9.33 3.96 -19.38
N ILE A 333 -8.96 3.09 -18.45
CA ILE A 333 -7.66 2.40 -18.49
C ILE A 333 -7.86 1.15 -19.36
N ARG A 334 -7.51 1.22 -20.62
CA ARG A 334 -7.46 0.09 -21.56
C ARG A 334 -6.16 0.10 -22.34
#